data_8ab71a44b612386ff17695d4492146f0
#
_entry.id   8ab71a44b612386ff17695d4492146f0
#
_cell.length_a   1.000
_cell.length_b   1.000
_cell.length_c   1.000
_cell.angle_alpha   90.00
_cell.angle_beta   90.00
_cell.angle_gamma   90.00
#
_symmetry.space_group_name_H-M   'P 1'
#
loop_
_entity.id
_entity.type
_entity.pdbx_description
1 polymer ?
#
loop_
_entity_poly.entity_id
_entity_poly.type
_entity_poly.pdbx_seq_one_letter_code
_entity_poly.pdbx_strand_id
1 'polypeptide(L)'
;DAVFAKTDLKFRTPSEVVAVHQPVAPLHVPFAISWADEERDTSAWIGNELQNEAFHKLYAAEKSVMASKDEKLIADFQKLQESDHFYYMCTKFFSDGAVHKYFNPYDTPYEAFINYMNVLSDFLIRVEKVNEGKKRKTAQKR
;
A
#
# COMPACT_ATOMS: atom_id res chain seq x y z
N ASP A 1 29.50 -11.73 12.66
CA ASP A 1 30.59 -12.74 12.70
C ASP A 1 30.58 -13.63 13.96
N ALA A 2 30.28 -13.09 15.18
CA ALA A 2 30.25 -13.87 16.41
C ALA A 2 29.16 -14.97 16.44
N VAL A 3 28.03 -14.76 15.81
CA VAL A 3 26.96 -15.77 15.72
C VAL A 3 27.41 -16.96 14.90
N PHE A 4 27.99 -16.75 13.73
CA PHE A 4 28.49 -17.83 12.86
C PHE A 4 29.65 -18.59 13.46
N ALA A 5 30.50 -17.93 14.27
CA ALA A 5 31.68 -18.55 14.90
C ALA A 5 31.33 -19.39 16.13
N LYS A 6 30.19 -19.13 16.78
CA LYS A 6 29.86 -19.73 18.10
C LYS A 6 28.57 -20.56 18.11
N THR A 7 27.87 -20.69 17.00
CA THR A 7 26.62 -21.43 16.92
C THR A 7 26.47 -22.15 15.58
N ASP A 8 25.62 -23.18 15.54
CA ASP A 8 25.23 -23.90 14.33
C ASP A 8 24.06 -23.22 13.60
N LEU A 9 23.71 -22.00 13.99
CA LEU A 9 22.62 -21.22 13.36
C LEU A 9 22.97 -20.88 11.92
N LYS A 10 22.00 -21.04 11.04
CA LYS A 10 22.09 -20.68 9.63
C LYS A 10 21.09 -19.57 9.32
N PHE A 11 21.57 -18.48 8.71
CA PHE A 11 20.70 -17.43 8.19
C PHE A 11 20.17 -17.86 6.83
N ARG A 12 18.86 -17.69 6.63
CA ARG A 12 18.18 -17.99 5.37
C ARG A 12 17.17 -16.91 5.05
N THR A 13 16.93 -16.68 3.78
CA THR A 13 15.81 -15.88 3.32
C THR A 13 14.49 -16.63 3.52
N PRO A 14 13.35 -15.93 3.59
CA PRO A 14 12.03 -16.58 3.66
C PRO A 14 11.81 -17.60 2.53
N SER A 15 12.23 -17.29 1.30
CA SER A 15 12.10 -18.19 0.15
C SER A 15 12.90 -19.49 0.33
N GLU A 16 14.11 -19.41 0.87
CA GLU A 16 14.93 -20.60 1.15
C GLU A 16 14.32 -21.47 2.26
N VAL A 17 13.67 -20.84 3.26
CA VAL A 17 12.96 -21.57 4.31
C VAL A 17 11.74 -22.31 3.74
N VAL A 18 10.94 -21.64 2.93
CA VAL A 18 9.75 -22.24 2.29
C VAL A 18 10.13 -23.40 1.36
N ALA A 19 11.29 -23.33 0.71
CA ALA A 19 11.75 -24.39 -0.18
C ALA A 19 12.12 -25.71 0.54
N VAL A 20 12.47 -25.65 1.85
CA VAL A 20 12.98 -26.82 2.59
C VAL A 20 12.10 -27.26 3.76
N HIS A 21 11.14 -26.43 4.16
CA HIS A 21 10.25 -26.72 5.29
C HIS A 21 8.79 -26.75 4.85
N GLN A 22 8.05 -27.71 5.34
CA GLN A 22 6.60 -27.74 5.17
C GLN A 22 5.91 -26.89 6.26
N PRO A 23 4.76 -26.25 5.96
CA PRO A 23 3.96 -25.61 6.99
C PRO A 23 3.57 -26.59 8.09
N VAL A 24 3.71 -26.18 9.34
CA VAL A 24 3.41 -27.04 10.50
C VAL A 24 1.93 -27.00 10.91
N ALA A 25 1.26 -25.89 10.63
CA ALA A 25 -0.18 -25.68 10.91
C ALA A 25 -0.72 -24.46 10.16
N PRO A 26 -2.04 -24.38 9.90
CA PRO A 26 -2.69 -23.17 9.46
C PRO A 26 -2.75 -22.16 10.63
N LEU A 27 -2.44 -20.90 10.37
CA LEU A 27 -2.66 -19.82 11.31
C LEU A 27 -4.07 -19.25 11.10
N HIS A 28 -4.93 -19.38 12.11
CA HIS A 28 -6.26 -18.79 12.07
C HIS A 28 -6.22 -17.32 12.52
N VAL A 29 -6.61 -16.43 11.62
CA VAL A 29 -6.76 -14.98 11.90
C VAL A 29 -8.21 -14.61 11.60
N PRO A 30 -9.10 -14.57 12.61
CA PRO A 30 -10.56 -14.42 12.41
C PRO A 30 -10.99 -13.00 12.01
N PHE A 31 -10.13 -12.02 12.22
CA PHE A 31 -10.39 -10.61 11.87
C PHE A 31 -9.07 -9.91 11.53
N ALA A 32 -9.17 -8.76 10.87
CA ALA A 32 -8.00 -7.95 10.55
C ALA A 32 -7.37 -7.40 11.83
N ILE A 33 -6.08 -7.65 12.02
CA ILE A 33 -5.27 -7.18 13.14
C ILE A 33 -4.06 -6.41 12.63
N SER A 34 -3.56 -5.49 13.45
CA SER A 34 -2.35 -4.75 13.14
C SER A 34 -1.46 -4.57 14.38
N TRP A 35 -0.32 -3.94 14.19
CA TRP A 35 0.58 -3.55 15.26
C TRP A 35 0.21 -2.19 15.86
N ALA A 36 -0.61 -1.39 15.17
CA ALA A 36 -0.84 0.01 15.51
C ALA A 36 -1.95 0.18 16.55
N ASP A 37 -1.77 1.21 17.36
CA ASP A 37 -2.70 1.71 18.37
C ASP A 37 -3.07 0.69 19.45
N GLU A 38 -3.90 1.08 20.40
CA GLU A 38 -4.41 0.18 21.43
C GLU A 38 -5.39 -0.86 20.86
N GLU A 39 -6.15 -0.48 19.83
CA GLU A 39 -7.17 -1.32 19.21
C GLU A 39 -6.59 -2.51 18.45
N ARG A 40 -5.35 -2.42 17.98
CA ARG A 40 -4.68 -3.47 17.19
C ARG A 40 -5.48 -3.92 15.96
N ASP A 41 -6.29 -3.04 15.42
CA ASP A 41 -7.09 -3.24 14.21
C ASP A 41 -6.52 -2.47 13.00
N THR A 42 -7.31 -2.24 11.96
CA THR A 42 -6.89 -1.53 10.75
C THR A 42 -7.27 -0.05 10.73
N SER A 43 -7.83 0.48 11.83
CA SER A 43 -8.36 1.85 11.87
C SER A 43 -7.29 2.94 11.73
N ALA A 44 -6.02 2.63 11.95
CA ALA A 44 -4.91 3.54 11.64
C ALA A 44 -4.75 3.82 10.13
N TRP A 45 -5.27 2.96 9.24
CA TRP A 45 -5.15 3.07 7.78
C TRP A 45 -6.47 3.28 7.05
N ILE A 46 -7.58 2.74 7.59
CA ILE A 46 -8.92 2.79 6.98
C ILE A 46 -10.00 3.15 8.02
N GLY A 47 -9.65 3.97 9.01
CA GLY A 47 -10.51 4.31 10.14
C GLY A 47 -11.33 5.59 9.97
N ASN A 48 -11.08 6.40 8.94
CA ASN A 48 -11.81 7.64 8.71
C ASN A 48 -12.20 7.82 7.22
N GLU A 49 -13.02 8.83 6.94
CA GLU A 49 -13.54 9.08 5.59
C GLU A 49 -12.43 9.43 4.58
N LEU A 50 -11.42 10.20 4.98
CA LEU A 50 -10.31 10.58 4.10
C LEU A 50 -9.54 9.33 3.63
N GLN A 51 -9.19 8.47 4.56
CA GLN A 51 -8.52 7.21 4.29
C GLN A 51 -9.35 6.31 3.39
N ASN A 52 -10.64 6.16 3.71
CA ASN A 52 -11.55 5.32 2.95
C ASN A 52 -11.76 5.83 1.52
N GLU A 53 -11.93 7.15 1.33
CA GLU A 53 -12.05 7.74 0.00
C GLU A 53 -10.78 7.49 -0.83
N ALA A 54 -9.61 7.77 -0.29
CA ALA A 54 -8.34 7.56 -0.96
C ALA A 54 -8.14 6.08 -1.34
N PHE A 55 -8.40 5.17 -0.40
CA PHE A 55 -8.30 3.73 -0.60
C PHE A 55 -9.22 3.22 -1.71
N HIS A 56 -10.50 3.53 -1.63
CA HIS A 56 -11.48 3.07 -2.62
C HIS A 56 -11.18 3.63 -4.01
N LYS A 57 -10.79 4.90 -4.10
CA LYS A 57 -10.46 5.54 -5.38
C LYS A 57 -9.21 4.92 -6.02
N LEU A 58 -8.19 4.59 -5.23
CA LEU A 58 -7.01 3.90 -5.71
C LEU A 58 -7.37 2.51 -6.27
N TYR A 59 -8.03 1.68 -5.48
CA TYR A 59 -8.34 0.30 -5.88
C TYR A 59 -9.42 0.19 -6.97
N ALA A 60 -10.27 1.18 -7.13
CA ALA A 60 -11.17 1.27 -8.28
C ALA A 60 -10.43 1.35 -9.62
N ALA A 61 -9.19 1.86 -9.62
CA ALA A 61 -8.36 1.97 -10.81
C ALA A 61 -7.64 0.67 -11.21
N GLU A 62 -7.54 -0.32 -10.33
CA GLU A 62 -6.72 -1.52 -10.50
C GLU A 62 -6.92 -2.19 -11.87
N LYS A 63 -8.18 -2.50 -12.24
CA LYS A 63 -8.49 -3.15 -13.52
C LYS A 63 -8.00 -2.34 -14.71
N SER A 64 -8.14 -1.02 -14.67
CA SER A 64 -7.72 -0.12 -15.73
C SER A 64 -6.20 -0.03 -15.83
N VAL A 65 -5.51 -0.03 -14.70
CA VAL A 65 -4.04 -0.05 -14.61
C VAL A 65 -3.50 -1.35 -15.21
N MET A 66 -4.01 -2.49 -14.80
CA MET A 66 -3.58 -3.80 -15.30
C MET A 66 -3.89 -3.97 -16.80
N ALA A 67 -5.03 -3.47 -17.26
CA ALA A 67 -5.38 -3.46 -18.68
C ALA A 67 -4.45 -2.57 -19.53
N SER A 68 -3.83 -1.56 -18.93
CA SER A 68 -2.87 -0.70 -19.59
C SER A 68 -1.63 -1.44 -20.07
N LYS A 69 -1.20 -2.50 -19.37
CA LYS A 69 0.06 -3.23 -19.63
C LYS A 69 1.26 -2.27 -19.75
N ASP A 70 1.21 -1.14 -19.04
CA ASP A 70 2.28 -0.16 -18.99
C ASP A 70 3.05 -0.36 -17.68
N GLU A 71 4.29 -0.78 -17.78
CA GLU A 71 5.11 -1.13 -16.62
C GLU A 71 5.33 0.05 -15.67
N LYS A 72 5.40 1.28 -16.21
CA LYS A 72 5.57 2.48 -15.38
C LYS A 72 4.30 2.78 -14.59
N LEU A 73 3.14 2.66 -15.23
CA LEU A 73 1.86 2.84 -14.54
C LEU A 73 1.64 1.77 -13.48
N ILE A 74 2.02 0.52 -13.76
CA ILE A 74 1.93 -0.58 -12.77
C ILE A 74 2.86 -0.29 -11.59
N ALA A 75 4.10 0.14 -11.83
CA ALA A 75 5.03 0.49 -10.77
C ALA A 75 4.57 1.70 -9.95
N ASP A 76 4.01 2.74 -10.59
CA ASP A 76 3.44 3.89 -9.89
C ASP A 76 2.22 3.48 -9.04
N PHE A 77 1.37 2.59 -9.56
CA PHE A 77 0.24 2.03 -8.82
C PHE A 77 0.71 1.27 -7.56
N GLN A 78 1.77 0.47 -7.66
CA GLN A 78 2.34 -0.23 -6.52
C GLN A 78 2.85 0.73 -5.44
N LYS A 79 3.51 1.82 -5.83
CA LYS A 79 3.96 2.84 -4.87
C LYS A 79 2.80 3.55 -4.17
N LEU A 80 1.72 3.83 -4.89
CA LEU A 80 0.52 4.44 -4.30
C LEU A 80 -0.18 3.54 -3.28
N GLN A 81 0.12 2.24 -3.25
CA GLN A 81 -0.42 1.28 -2.28
C GLN A 81 0.38 1.20 -0.98
N GLU A 82 1.49 1.93 -0.85
CA GLU A 82 2.27 1.95 0.39
C GLU A 82 1.40 2.39 1.55
N SER A 83 1.42 1.62 2.64
CA SER A 83 0.54 1.80 3.79
C SER A 83 0.70 3.15 4.48
N ASP A 84 1.91 3.72 4.44
CA ASP A 84 2.22 4.99 5.07
C ASP A 84 1.41 6.15 4.51
N HIS A 85 1.06 6.12 3.22
CA HIS A 85 0.18 7.13 2.64
C HIS A 85 -1.16 7.23 3.37
N PHE A 86 -1.77 6.09 3.70
CA PHE A 86 -3.04 6.06 4.43
C PHE A 86 -2.84 6.35 5.91
N TYR A 87 -1.75 5.88 6.51
CA TYR A 87 -1.40 6.15 7.90
C TYR A 87 -1.25 7.65 8.17
N TYR A 88 -0.65 8.42 7.27
CA TYR A 88 -0.49 9.87 7.39
C TYR A 88 -1.82 10.63 7.38
N MET A 89 -2.90 10.04 6.87
CA MET A 89 -4.26 10.59 6.89
C MET A 89 -5.04 10.22 8.16
N CYS A 90 -4.44 9.48 9.11
CA CYS A 90 -5.09 9.05 10.33
C CYS A 90 -5.42 10.24 11.23
N THR A 91 -6.69 10.40 11.58
CA THR A 91 -7.14 11.49 12.47
C THR A 91 -6.96 11.18 13.96
N LYS A 92 -6.56 9.96 14.33
CA LYS A 92 -6.12 9.59 15.68
C LYS A 92 -4.82 10.29 16.10
N PHE A 93 -4.16 10.98 15.17
CA PHE A 93 -2.98 11.82 15.36
C PHE A 93 -3.01 12.68 16.64
N PHE A 94 -4.18 13.12 17.07
CA PHE A 94 -4.33 13.98 18.24
C PHE A 94 -4.52 13.19 19.54
N SER A 95 -4.91 11.93 19.49
CA SER A 95 -5.17 11.09 20.66
C SER A 95 -3.99 10.18 21.01
N ASP A 96 -3.29 9.64 20.03
CA ASP A 96 -2.22 8.64 20.21
C ASP A 96 -0.81 9.25 20.27
N GLY A 97 -0.72 10.57 20.34
CA GLY A 97 0.51 11.28 20.67
C GLY A 97 1.58 11.29 19.56
N ALA A 98 2.85 11.28 19.99
CA ALA A 98 4.00 11.57 19.13
C ALA A 98 4.28 10.52 18.04
N VAL A 99 3.73 9.31 18.13
CA VAL A 99 4.07 8.22 17.18
C VAL A 99 3.55 8.53 15.78
N HIS A 100 2.30 8.95 15.65
CA HIS A 100 1.72 9.35 14.36
C HIS A 100 2.38 10.58 13.76
N LYS A 101 2.92 11.47 14.60
CA LYS A 101 3.60 12.69 14.17
C LYS A 101 5.05 12.46 13.78
N TYR A 102 5.71 11.52 14.44
CA TYR A 102 7.18 11.39 14.36
C TYR A 102 7.69 11.08 12.96
N PHE A 103 6.98 10.25 12.20
CA PHE A 103 7.35 9.86 10.84
C PHE A 103 6.49 10.54 9.75
N ASN A 104 5.53 11.35 10.15
CA ASN A 104 4.63 12.02 9.21
C ASN A 104 5.32 13.26 8.62
N PRO A 105 5.54 13.32 7.30
CA PRO A 105 6.14 14.49 6.65
C PRO A 105 5.16 15.67 6.53
N TYR A 106 3.89 15.47 6.86
CA TYR A 106 2.82 16.47 6.75
C TYR A 106 2.47 17.04 8.12
N ASP A 107 2.07 18.31 8.16
CA ASP A 107 1.68 18.98 9.40
C ASP A 107 0.29 18.50 9.89
N THR A 108 -0.56 18.06 8.98
CA THR A 108 -1.92 17.57 9.29
C THR A 108 -2.32 16.39 8.43
N PRO A 109 -3.26 15.53 8.90
CA PRO A 109 -3.86 14.47 8.09
C PRO A 109 -4.59 14.99 6.84
N TYR A 110 -5.12 16.20 6.89
CA TYR A 110 -5.79 16.85 5.76
C TYR A 110 -4.81 17.21 4.66
N GLU A 111 -3.63 17.69 5.02
CA GLU A 111 -2.55 17.99 4.08
C GLU A 111 -2.05 16.71 3.40
N ALA A 112 -1.86 15.64 4.17
CA ALA A 112 -1.53 14.32 3.63
C ALA A 112 -2.56 13.85 2.61
N PHE A 113 -3.85 13.97 2.94
CA PHE A 113 -4.94 13.62 2.03
C PHE A 113 -4.93 14.45 0.75
N ILE A 114 -4.82 15.77 0.86
CA ILE A 114 -4.81 16.66 -0.32
C ILE A 114 -3.65 16.31 -1.25
N ASN A 115 -2.44 16.14 -0.70
CA ASN A 115 -1.27 15.79 -1.50
C ASN A 115 -1.43 14.42 -2.17
N TYR A 116 -1.87 13.42 -1.44
CA TYR A 116 -2.10 12.09 -1.99
C TYR A 116 -3.16 12.11 -3.11
N MET A 117 -4.29 12.78 -2.89
CA MET A 117 -5.37 12.86 -3.87
C MET A 117 -4.98 13.63 -5.13
N ASN A 118 -4.10 14.63 -5.03
CA ASN A 118 -3.55 15.32 -6.18
C ASN A 118 -2.68 14.38 -7.02
N VAL A 119 -1.79 13.62 -6.39
CA VAL A 119 -0.94 12.63 -7.06
C VAL A 119 -1.79 11.51 -7.68
N LEU A 120 -2.77 10.99 -6.93
CA LEU A 120 -3.68 9.96 -7.43
C LEU A 120 -4.50 10.46 -8.63
N SER A 121 -4.97 11.71 -8.60
CA SER A 121 -5.73 12.30 -9.71
C SER A 121 -4.89 12.42 -10.99
N ASP A 122 -3.64 12.89 -10.88
CA ASP A 122 -2.72 12.90 -12.02
C ASP A 122 -2.47 11.48 -12.56
N PHE A 123 -2.24 10.53 -11.65
CA PHE A 123 -2.06 9.13 -12.01
C PHE A 123 -3.25 8.57 -12.80
N LEU A 124 -4.48 8.82 -12.34
CA LEU A 124 -5.70 8.36 -13.02
C LEU A 124 -5.85 8.94 -14.42
N ILE A 125 -5.53 10.22 -14.61
CA ILE A 125 -5.52 10.87 -15.93
C ILE A 125 -4.49 10.19 -16.86
N ARG A 126 -3.32 9.84 -16.37
CA ARG A 126 -2.30 9.11 -17.15
C ARG A 126 -2.78 7.73 -17.57
N VAL A 127 -3.42 6.98 -16.67
CA VAL A 127 -4.01 5.67 -16.96
C VAL A 127 -5.08 5.76 -18.05
N GLU A 128 -5.96 6.74 -17.96
CA GLU A 128 -7.02 6.97 -18.95
C GLU A 128 -6.44 7.27 -20.35
N LYS A 129 -5.49 8.19 -20.45
CA LYS A 129 -4.81 8.54 -21.70
C LYS A 129 -4.19 7.34 -22.39
N VAL A 130 -3.49 6.47 -21.65
CA VAL A 130 -2.86 5.27 -22.20
C VAL A 130 -3.91 4.30 -22.73
N ASN A 131 -4.99 4.07 -21.97
CA ASN A 131 -6.06 3.16 -22.38
C ASN A 131 -6.85 3.67 -23.59
N GLU A 132 -7.15 4.98 -23.67
CA GLU A 132 -7.77 5.58 -24.85
C GLU A 132 -6.89 5.47 -26.09
N GLY A 133 -5.60 5.75 -25.97
CA GLY A 133 -4.66 5.61 -27.07
C GLY A 133 -4.62 4.19 -27.65
N LYS A 134 -4.75 3.18 -26.79
CA LYS A 134 -4.84 1.78 -27.21
C LYS A 134 -6.14 1.45 -27.93
N LYS A 135 -7.28 1.94 -27.43
CA LYS A 135 -8.59 1.76 -28.08
C LYS A 135 -8.60 2.35 -29.49
N ARG A 136 -8.06 3.56 -29.68
CA ARG A 136 -7.97 4.22 -31.00
C ARG A 136 -7.11 3.42 -32.00
N LYS A 137 -5.94 2.92 -31.55
CA LYS A 137 -5.07 2.09 -32.40
C LYS A 137 -5.71 0.77 -32.81
N THR A 138 -6.52 0.18 -31.95
CA THR A 138 -7.24 -1.07 -32.23
C THR A 138 -8.40 -0.83 -33.21
N ALA A 139 -9.10 0.29 -33.09
CA ALA A 139 -10.17 0.67 -34.01
C ALA A 139 -9.67 0.96 -35.43
N GLN A 140 -8.47 1.53 -35.59
CA GLN A 140 -7.87 1.83 -36.89
C GLN A 140 -7.33 0.59 -37.64
N LYS A 141 -7.17 -0.56 -36.98
CA LYS A 141 -6.67 -1.81 -37.57
C LYS A 141 -7.79 -2.76 -38.03
N ARG A 142 -9.05 -2.39 -37.84
CA ARG A 142 -10.23 -3.11 -38.31
C ARG A 142 -10.81 -2.44 -39.54
#